data_e6fb6c82d1a8867cf33880b49d32677c
#
_entry.id   e6fb6c82d1a8867cf33880b49d32677c
#
_cell.length_a   1.000
_cell.length_b   1.000
_cell.length_c   1.000
_cell.angle_alpha   90.00
_cell.angle_beta   90.00
_cell.angle_gamma   90.00
#
_symmetry.space_group_name_H-M   'P 1'
#
loop_
_entity.id
_entity.type
_entity.pdbx_description
1 polymer ?
#
loop_
_entity_poly.entity_id
_entity_poly.type
_entity_poly.pdbx_seq_one_letter_code
_entity_poly.pdbx_strand_id
1 'polypeptide(L)'
;MKITDVSLTLFAWESIPSTIYGHHTARPTGNSDLGLLRIVTDEGIEGHAFLGTSSNPAGLDGPALIRFLKPVVIGQDPLDRERLNRLLWARARVATVRSIGAVDIALWDIAGKKAGLPIHRLIGTCRDKIAAYASSEIHARAEEYAEQALHYQSTGWAAYKIHPPQRWRDDIKVCEAVRRAVGDDYTVMLDSTWSYRYEEALRVGLAIEEMGFYWYEDPLAEQDIYNYVKLKQKLQIPILATEYPIGGLDSYIPWITERATDFLRGDVAVKGGITTILKAAHLAEAFRMNFETHHGGNSLNNFANLHVIMAIRNTEFFEVLLPDAMQKYGLAQDVAVDRDGFVHAPTGPGLGADIDFALIEKKKIAVLT
;
A
#
# COMPACT_ATOMS: atom_id res chain seq x y z
N MET A 1 30.52 5.22 -3.86
CA MET A 1 29.73 4.06 -4.37
C MET A 1 29.02 4.46 -5.66
N LYS A 2 29.01 3.57 -6.67
CA LYS A 2 28.32 3.84 -7.93
C LYS A 2 27.49 2.65 -8.36
N ILE A 3 26.32 2.89 -8.93
CA ILE A 3 25.49 1.86 -9.53
C ILE A 3 26.14 1.38 -10.82
N THR A 4 26.41 0.08 -10.92
CA THR A 4 27.09 -0.55 -12.06
C THR A 4 26.12 -1.32 -12.96
N ASP A 5 25.05 -1.87 -12.41
CA ASP A 5 24.02 -2.58 -13.19
C ASP A 5 22.63 -2.48 -12.57
N VAL A 6 21.63 -2.63 -13.42
CA VAL A 6 20.20 -2.76 -13.07
C VAL A 6 19.60 -3.85 -13.94
N SER A 7 18.98 -4.84 -13.30
CA SER A 7 18.28 -5.93 -13.99
C SER A 7 16.94 -6.22 -13.31
N LEU A 8 16.01 -6.79 -14.07
CA LEU A 8 14.69 -7.21 -13.59
C LEU A 8 14.44 -8.66 -13.99
N THR A 9 14.40 -9.55 -13.01
CA THR A 9 14.06 -10.96 -13.21
C THR A 9 12.55 -11.14 -13.08
N LEU A 10 11.86 -11.44 -14.18
CA LEU A 10 10.45 -11.79 -14.19
C LEU A 10 10.28 -13.24 -13.76
N PHE A 11 9.34 -13.50 -12.83
CA PHE A 11 9.03 -14.84 -12.34
C PHE A 11 7.53 -15.04 -12.16
N ALA A 12 7.06 -16.25 -12.47
CA ALA A 12 5.64 -16.58 -12.47
C ALA A 12 5.07 -16.66 -11.07
N TRP A 13 3.88 -16.06 -10.91
CA TRP A 13 3.01 -16.21 -9.74
C TRP A 13 1.72 -16.90 -10.18
N GLU A 14 1.55 -18.12 -9.73
CA GLU A 14 0.45 -19.00 -10.11
C GLU A 14 -0.47 -19.28 -8.92
N SER A 15 -1.67 -19.75 -9.21
CA SER A 15 -2.68 -20.14 -8.21
C SER A 15 -3.10 -18.97 -7.30
N ILE A 16 -3.15 -17.78 -7.86
CA ILE A 16 -3.62 -16.59 -7.15
C ILE A 16 -5.12 -16.76 -6.87
N PRO A 17 -5.59 -16.55 -5.61
CA PRO A 17 -7.00 -16.64 -5.29
C PRO A 17 -7.85 -15.71 -6.15
N SER A 18 -9.01 -16.19 -6.62
CA SER A 18 -9.99 -15.31 -7.25
C SER A 18 -10.69 -14.50 -6.19
N THR A 19 -10.48 -13.19 -6.20
CA THR A 19 -11.09 -12.29 -5.22
C THR A 19 -11.42 -10.93 -5.84
N ILE A 20 -12.25 -10.15 -5.17
CA ILE A 20 -12.70 -8.84 -5.61
C ILE A 20 -12.71 -7.90 -4.41
N TYR A 21 -12.12 -6.72 -4.57
CA TYR A 21 -12.18 -5.64 -3.57
C TYR A 21 -13.08 -4.48 -4.03
N GLY A 22 -13.29 -4.36 -5.34
CA GLY A 22 -14.17 -3.36 -5.93
C GLY A 22 -14.49 -3.69 -7.38
N HIS A 23 -15.67 -3.25 -7.86
CA HIS A 23 -16.08 -3.50 -9.24
C HIS A 23 -15.20 -2.78 -10.28
N HIS A 24 -14.51 -1.72 -9.85
CA HIS A 24 -13.58 -0.94 -10.68
C HIS A 24 -12.13 -1.44 -10.58
N THR A 25 -11.83 -2.34 -9.64
CA THR A 25 -10.49 -2.88 -9.47
C THR A 25 -10.23 -4.02 -10.47
N ALA A 26 -8.97 -4.15 -10.89
CA ALA A 26 -8.57 -5.26 -11.75
C ALA A 26 -8.73 -6.59 -11.00
N ARG A 27 -9.32 -7.59 -11.67
CA ARG A 27 -9.47 -8.93 -11.11
C ARG A 27 -8.26 -9.78 -11.43
N PRO A 28 -7.70 -10.53 -10.46
CA PRO A 28 -6.68 -11.52 -10.75
C PRO A 28 -7.23 -12.60 -11.68
N THR A 29 -6.41 -13.00 -12.63
CA THR A 29 -6.76 -14.07 -13.59
C THR A 29 -6.34 -15.46 -13.11
N GLY A 30 -5.92 -15.60 -11.85
CA GLY A 30 -5.32 -16.82 -11.29
C GLY A 30 -3.81 -16.90 -11.50
N ASN A 31 -3.27 -16.15 -12.45
CA ASN A 31 -1.83 -16.10 -12.75
C ASN A 31 -1.40 -14.65 -12.99
N SER A 32 -0.19 -14.33 -12.55
CA SER A 32 0.49 -13.06 -12.78
C SER A 32 2.00 -13.31 -12.90
N ASP A 33 2.78 -12.26 -12.99
CA ASP A 33 4.22 -12.31 -12.78
C ASP A 33 4.67 -11.16 -11.89
N LEU A 34 5.70 -11.42 -11.09
CA LEU A 34 6.44 -10.41 -10.37
C LEU A 34 7.81 -10.21 -11.01
N GLY A 35 8.39 -9.06 -10.80
CA GLY A 35 9.76 -8.74 -11.19
C GLY A 35 10.62 -8.49 -9.98
N LEU A 36 11.68 -9.29 -9.78
CA LEU A 36 12.74 -8.96 -8.84
C LEU A 36 13.67 -7.93 -9.49
N LEU A 37 13.54 -6.67 -9.08
CA LEU A 37 14.50 -5.62 -9.43
C LEU A 37 15.76 -5.82 -8.58
N ARG A 38 16.92 -5.81 -9.26
CA ARG A 38 18.25 -5.87 -8.64
C ARG A 38 19.07 -4.68 -9.14
N ILE A 39 19.56 -3.87 -8.22
CA ILE A 39 20.49 -2.76 -8.47
C ILE A 39 21.83 -3.13 -7.83
N VAL A 40 22.88 -3.18 -8.63
CA VAL A 40 24.24 -3.58 -8.21
C VAL A 40 25.15 -2.36 -8.14
N THR A 41 26.02 -2.32 -7.12
CA THR A 41 27.02 -1.26 -6.95
C THR A 41 28.44 -1.76 -7.13
N ASP A 42 29.39 -0.85 -7.38
CA ASP A 42 30.84 -1.13 -7.47
C ASP A 42 31.46 -1.59 -6.12
N GLU A 43 30.72 -1.48 -5.03
CA GLU A 43 31.13 -1.99 -3.72
C GLU A 43 30.51 -3.37 -3.39
N GLY A 44 29.81 -4.00 -4.34
CA GLY A 44 29.17 -5.30 -4.16
C GLY A 44 27.90 -5.30 -3.32
N ILE A 45 27.37 -4.12 -2.95
CA ILE A 45 26.09 -3.99 -2.27
C ILE A 45 24.98 -4.03 -3.32
N GLU A 46 23.95 -4.83 -3.05
CA GLU A 46 22.79 -4.97 -3.93
C GLU A 46 21.52 -4.48 -3.27
N GLY A 47 20.71 -3.73 -4.00
CA GLY A 47 19.39 -3.32 -3.59
C GLY A 47 18.31 -4.09 -4.35
N HIS A 48 17.25 -4.43 -3.65
CA HIS A 48 16.15 -5.23 -4.18
C HIS A 48 14.80 -4.55 -3.98
N ALA A 49 13.90 -4.77 -4.92
CA ALA A 49 12.47 -4.47 -4.82
C ALA A 49 11.68 -5.44 -5.68
N PHE A 50 10.38 -5.60 -5.41
CA PHE A 50 9.49 -6.26 -6.35
C PHE A 50 8.71 -5.23 -7.17
N LEU A 51 8.53 -5.54 -8.46
CA LEU A 51 7.62 -4.87 -9.37
C LEU A 51 6.45 -5.81 -9.67
N GLY A 52 5.26 -5.24 -9.89
CA GLY A 52 4.06 -6.02 -10.21
C GLY A 52 3.24 -6.39 -8.97
N THR A 53 2.05 -6.91 -9.23
CA THR A 53 1.06 -7.36 -8.25
C THR A 53 0.29 -8.58 -8.78
N SER A 54 -0.60 -9.14 -7.99
CA SER A 54 -1.51 -10.21 -8.43
C SER A 54 -2.38 -9.85 -9.64
N SER A 55 -2.69 -8.57 -9.83
CA SER A 55 -3.56 -8.04 -10.89
C SER A 55 -2.85 -7.16 -11.92
N ASN A 56 -1.61 -6.75 -11.67
CA ASN A 56 -0.80 -5.92 -12.55
C ASN A 56 0.57 -6.58 -12.76
N PRO A 57 0.72 -7.44 -13.78
CA PRO A 57 1.97 -8.17 -14.02
C PRO A 57 3.17 -7.24 -14.25
N ALA A 58 4.33 -7.61 -13.70
CA ALA A 58 5.58 -6.86 -13.85
C ALA A 58 6.05 -6.80 -15.32
N GLY A 59 5.71 -7.81 -16.12
CA GLY A 59 6.02 -7.86 -17.53
C GLY A 59 5.44 -6.68 -18.33
N LEU A 60 4.39 -6.02 -17.86
CA LEU A 60 3.82 -4.82 -18.48
C LEU A 60 4.70 -3.58 -18.25
N ASP A 61 5.25 -3.43 -17.05
CA ASP A 61 6.01 -2.23 -16.65
C ASP A 61 7.52 -2.40 -16.80
N GLY A 62 8.03 -3.64 -16.73
CA GLY A 62 9.44 -3.99 -16.72
C GLY A 62 10.24 -3.46 -17.91
N PRO A 63 9.79 -3.63 -19.17
CA PRO A 63 10.50 -3.09 -20.33
C PRO A 63 10.71 -1.57 -20.28
N ALA A 64 9.72 -0.82 -19.81
CA ALA A 64 9.81 0.63 -19.64
C ALA A 64 10.76 1.02 -18.50
N LEU A 65 10.77 0.27 -17.39
CA LEU A 65 11.72 0.45 -16.29
C LEU A 65 13.16 0.35 -16.82
N ILE A 66 13.49 -0.74 -17.49
CA ILE A 66 14.83 -0.97 -18.02
C ILE A 66 15.19 0.08 -19.07
N ARG A 67 14.31 0.37 -20.02
CA ARG A 67 14.59 1.30 -21.10
C ARG A 67 14.78 2.74 -20.64
N PHE A 68 13.99 3.20 -19.67
CA PHE A 68 13.90 4.63 -19.33
C PHE A 68 14.43 4.99 -17.94
N LEU A 69 14.43 4.06 -16.96
CA LEU A 69 14.91 4.35 -15.60
C LEU A 69 16.32 3.84 -15.36
N LYS A 70 16.73 2.67 -15.88
CA LYS A 70 18.11 2.17 -15.77
C LYS A 70 19.14 3.22 -16.22
N PRO A 71 19.03 3.89 -17.41
CA PRO A 71 20.01 4.89 -17.84
C PRO A 71 20.11 6.10 -16.91
N VAL A 72 19.06 6.39 -16.12
CA VAL A 72 19.05 7.51 -15.17
C VAL A 72 19.92 7.24 -13.95
N VAL A 73 19.98 5.98 -13.52
CA VAL A 73 20.64 5.61 -12.26
C VAL A 73 22.05 5.04 -12.46
N ILE A 74 22.37 4.45 -13.60
CA ILE A 74 23.71 3.91 -13.89
C ILE A 74 24.77 5.01 -13.72
N GLY A 75 25.87 4.65 -13.03
CA GLY A 75 27.00 5.53 -12.72
C GLY A 75 26.73 6.55 -11.60
N GLN A 76 25.51 6.63 -11.09
CA GLN A 76 25.13 7.52 -10.00
C GLN A 76 25.46 6.90 -8.62
N ASP A 77 25.58 7.74 -7.60
CA ASP A 77 25.65 7.28 -6.21
C ASP A 77 24.22 6.96 -5.71
N PRO A 78 23.93 5.72 -5.32
CA PRO A 78 22.60 5.35 -4.84
C PRO A 78 22.19 6.06 -3.53
N LEU A 79 23.14 6.66 -2.80
CA LEU A 79 22.84 7.44 -1.60
C LEU A 79 22.28 8.83 -1.89
N ASP A 80 22.43 9.33 -3.13
CA ASP A 80 21.84 10.61 -3.56
C ASP A 80 20.33 10.49 -3.87
N ARG A 81 19.57 9.84 -2.99
CA ARG A 81 18.17 9.46 -3.20
C ARG A 81 17.27 10.62 -3.61
N GLU A 82 17.39 11.79 -2.97
CA GLU A 82 16.59 12.97 -3.33
C GLU A 82 16.81 13.42 -4.77
N ARG A 83 18.07 13.46 -5.21
CA ARG A 83 18.43 13.82 -6.57
C ARG A 83 17.92 12.76 -7.56
N LEU A 84 18.10 11.48 -7.23
CA LEU A 84 17.67 10.38 -8.09
C LEU A 84 16.13 10.32 -8.17
N ASN A 85 15.41 10.47 -7.05
CA ASN A 85 13.95 10.53 -7.04
C ASN A 85 13.44 11.60 -8.00
N ARG A 86 13.97 12.83 -7.94
CA ARG A 86 13.60 13.89 -8.90
C ARG A 86 13.86 13.51 -10.36
N LEU A 87 14.97 12.85 -10.65
CA LEU A 87 15.32 12.42 -12.02
C LEU A 87 14.40 11.28 -12.50
N LEU A 88 14.04 10.37 -11.63
CA LEU A 88 13.09 9.29 -11.91
C LEU A 88 11.69 9.85 -12.21
N TRP A 89 11.21 10.80 -11.39
CA TRP A 89 9.91 11.47 -11.62
C TRP A 89 9.87 12.23 -12.95
N ALA A 90 10.98 12.75 -13.45
CA ALA A 90 11.05 13.34 -14.78
C ALA A 90 10.77 12.32 -15.92
N ARG A 91 10.73 11.03 -15.63
CA ARG A 91 10.38 9.93 -16.55
C ARG A 91 8.94 9.41 -16.39
N ALA A 92 8.12 10.00 -15.54
CA ALA A 92 6.74 9.57 -15.28
C ALA A 92 5.81 9.59 -16.53
N ARG A 93 6.23 10.21 -17.63
CA ARG A 93 5.49 10.15 -18.90
C ARG A 93 5.75 8.88 -19.71
N VAL A 94 6.81 8.13 -19.41
CA VAL A 94 7.29 6.97 -20.19
C VAL A 94 7.52 5.72 -19.35
N ALA A 95 7.53 5.85 -18.03
CA ALA A 95 7.60 4.74 -17.09
C ALA A 95 6.50 4.93 -16.02
N THR A 96 5.95 3.85 -15.52
CA THR A 96 4.88 3.92 -14.51
C THR A 96 5.41 4.39 -13.17
N VAL A 97 4.52 4.94 -12.34
CA VAL A 97 4.85 5.32 -10.96
C VAL A 97 5.28 4.10 -10.15
N ARG A 98 4.72 2.91 -10.43
CA ARG A 98 5.17 1.64 -9.84
C ARG A 98 6.63 1.33 -10.14
N SER A 99 7.08 1.56 -11.38
CA SER A 99 8.47 1.39 -11.75
C SER A 99 9.41 2.37 -11.03
N ILE A 100 8.97 3.63 -10.88
CA ILE A 100 9.70 4.65 -10.10
C ILE A 100 9.79 4.21 -8.64
N GLY A 101 8.70 3.73 -8.05
CA GLY A 101 8.64 3.23 -6.68
C GLY A 101 9.58 2.04 -6.45
N ALA A 102 9.61 1.07 -7.37
CA ALA A 102 10.51 -0.07 -7.25
C ALA A 102 11.99 0.35 -7.24
N VAL A 103 12.38 1.29 -8.12
CA VAL A 103 13.76 1.82 -8.12
C VAL A 103 14.07 2.56 -6.81
N ASP A 104 13.16 3.42 -6.33
CA ASP A 104 13.34 4.17 -5.07
C ASP A 104 13.49 3.22 -3.87
N ILE A 105 12.66 2.17 -3.77
CA ILE A 105 12.73 1.15 -2.72
C ILE A 105 14.10 0.45 -2.74
N ALA A 106 14.59 0.03 -3.92
CA ALA A 106 15.88 -0.62 -4.05
C ALA A 106 17.05 0.31 -3.66
N LEU A 107 16.94 1.62 -3.93
CA LEU A 107 17.94 2.60 -3.46
C LEU A 107 17.94 2.75 -1.94
N TRP A 108 16.77 2.70 -1.30
CA TRP A 108 16.66 2.68 0.16
C TRP A 108 17.22 1.39 0.76
N ASP A 109 17.01 0.25 0.10
CA ASP A 109 17.56 -1.04 0.51
C ASP A 109 19.10 -1.02 0.51
N ILE A 110 19.72 -0.47 -0.57
CA ILE A 110 21.18 -0.23 -0.62
C ILE A 110 21.63 0.65 0.55
N ALA A 111 20.93 1.73 0.82
CA ALA A 111 21.33 2.67 1.87
C ALA A 111 21.29 2.02 3.25
N GLY A 112 20.25 1.25 3.56
CA GLY A 112 20.14 0.50 4.80
C GLY A 112 21.23 -0.56 4.94
N LYS A 113 21.49 -1.33 3.87
CA LYS A 113 22.57 -2.33 3.81
C LYS A 113 23.95 -1.70 3.99
N LYS A 114 24.22 -0.55 3.32
CA LYS A 114 25.47 0.20 3.48
C LYS A 114 25.67 0.71 4.91
N ALA A 115 24.61 1.14 5.56
CA ALA A 115 24.65 1.60 6.94
C ALA A 115 24.63 0.46 7.97
N GLY A 116 24.35 -0.78 7.58
CA GLY A 116 24.13 -1.91 8.48
C GLY A 116 22.86 -1.78 9.33
N LEU A 117 21.87 -1.01 8.86
CA LEU A 117 20.65 -0.67 9.60
C LEU A 117 19.38 -1.01 8.79
N PRO A 118 18.28 -1.40 9.45
CA PRO A 118 16.96 -1.40 8.83
C PRO A 118 16.58 0.02 8.35
N ILE A 119 15.79 0.12 7.27
CA ILE A 119 15.44 1.43 6.68
C ILE A 119 14.75 2.35 7.70
N HIS A 120 13.83 1.84 8.53
CA HIS A 120 13.15 2.68 9.54
C HIS A 120 14.12 3.29 10.56
N ARG A 121 15.23 2.59 10.90
CA ARG A 121 16.29 3.12 11.76
C ARG A 121 17.08 4.23 11.07
N LEU A 122 17.30 4.08 9.77
CA LEU A 122 17.97 5.11 8.97
C LEU A 122 17.14 6.39 8.81
N ILE A 123 15.82 6.27 8.76
CA ILE A 123 14.87 7.39 8.71
C ILE A 123 14.75 8.05 10.09
N GLY A 124 14.61 7.24 11.15
CA GLY A 124 14.33 7.62 12.52
C GLY A 124 13.08 6.91 13.03
N THR A 125 13.26 5.97 13.95
CA THR A 125 12.17 5.09 14.43
C THR A 125 11.25 5.79 15.41
N CYS A 126 9.94 5.70 15.20
CA CYS A 126 8.89 6.16 16.12
C CYS A 126 8.33 5.02 16.99
N ARG A 127 8.31 3.78 16.46
CA ARG A 127 7.74 2.61 17.13
C ARG A 127 8.44 1.33 16.69
N ASP A 128 8.28 0.25 17.46
CA ASP A 128 8.82 -1.08 17.16
C ASP A 128 7.74 -2.09 16.74
N LYS A 129 6.46 -1.75 16.92
CA LYS A 129 5.32 -2.53 16.44
C LYS A 129 4.12 -1.62 16.18
N ILE A 130 3.16 -2.12 15.42
CA ILE A 130 1.91 -1.43 15.10
C ILE A 130 0.76 -2.43 15.08
N ALA A 131 -0.44 -1.98 15.48
CA ALA A 131 -1.64 -2.78 15.40
C ALA A 131 -2.05 -3.05 13.94
N ALA A 132 -2.53 -4.26 13.65
CA ALA A 132 -3.03 -4.62 12.33
C ALA A 132 -4.55 -4.52 12.25
N TYR A 133 -5.07 -4.22 11.06
CA TYR A 133 -6.47 -4.46 10.74
C TYR A 133 -6.62 -5.44 9.57
N ALA A 134 -7.69 -6.24 9.64
CA ALA A 134 -8.08 -7.13 8.57
C ALA A 134 -8.93 -6.38 7.55
N SER A 135 -8.49 -6.36 6.29
CA SER A 135 -9.17 -5.69 5.17
C SER A 135 -9.84 -6.74 4.30
N SER A 136 -11.19 -6.82 4.35
CA SER A 136 -11.96 -7.89 3.70
C SER A 136 -11.91 -7.82 2.18
N GLU A 137 -12.14 -8.95 1.53
CA GLU A 137 -12.64 -9.01 0.16
C GLU A 137 -14.16 -8.77 0.10
N ILE A 138 -14.72 -8.64 -1.10
CA ILE A 138 -16.17 -8.61 -1.29
C ILE A 138 -16.74 -10.02 -1.12
N HIS A 139 -17.62 -10.18 -0.14
CA HIS A 139 -18.39 -11.41 0.11
C HIS A 139 -19.78 -11.37 -0.54
N ALA A 140 -20.38 -12.55 -0.73
CA ALA A 140 -21.69 -12.65 -1.34
C ALA A 140 -22.84 -12.25 -0.40
N ARG A 141 -22.67 -12.44 0.92
CA ARG A 141 -23.70 -12.24 1.93
C ARG A 141 -23.17 -11.45 3.13
N ALA A 142 -24.03 -10.69 3.77
CA ALA A 142 -23.68 -9.86 4.93
C ALA A 142 -23.18 -10.70 6.11
N GLU A 143 -23.70 -11.91 6.28
CA GLU A 143 -23.30 -12.83 7.35
C GLU A 143 -21.83 -13.25 7.22
N GLU A 144 -21.31 -13.40 6.01
CA GLU A 144 -19.92 -13.78 5.77
C GLU A 144 -18.93 -12.69 6.25
N TYR A 145 -19.29 -11.40 6.06
CA TYR A 145 -18.53 -10.30 6.63
C TYR A 145 -18.57 -10.31 8.17
N ALA A 146 -19.75 -10.56 8.74
CA ALA A 146 -19.92 -10.62 10.20
C ALA A 146 -19.11 -11.76 10.82
N GLU A 147 -19.14 -12.94 10.21
CA GLU A 147 -18.37 -14.11 10.63
C GLU A 147 -16.86 -13.84 10.54
N GLN A 148 -16.40 -13.24 9.43
CA GLN A 148 -14.99 -12.89 9.24
C GLN A 148 -14.55 -11.84 10.27
N ALA A 149 -15.34 -10.79 10.51
CA ALA A 149 -15.04 -9.76 11.49
C ALA A 149 -14.95 -10.33 12.93
N LEU A 150 -15.88 -11.22 13.33
CA LEU A 150 -15.84 -11.93 14.60
C LEU A 150 -14.59 -12.80 14.73
N HIS A 151 -14.19 -13.49 13.66
CA HIS A 151 -12.98 -14.29 13.66
C HIS A 151 -11.74 -13.43 13.99
N TYR A 152 -11.55 -12.30 13.29
CA TYR A 152 -10.40 -11.43 13.53
C TYR A 152 -10.46 -10.74 14.89
N GLN A 153 -11.64 -10.31 15.35
CA GLN A 153 -11.82 -9.81 16.71
C GLN A 153 -11.40 -10.84 17.76
N SER A 154 -11.85 -12.10 17.61
CA SER A 154 -11.56 -13.17 18.57
C SER A 154 -10.09 -13.59 18.58
N THR A 155 -9.35 -13.31 17.50
CA THR A 155 -7.91 -13.59 17.38
C THR A 155 -7.03 -12.39 17.74
N GLY A 156 -7.61 -11.34 18.35
CA GLY A 156 -6.87 -10.21 18.91
C GLY A 156 -6.52 -9.08 17.93
N TRP A 157 -7.05 -9.11 16.71
CA TRP A 157 -6.82 -8.02 15.77
C TRP A 157 -7.56 -6.75 16.17
N ALA A 158 -6.91 -5.60 15.97
CA ALA A 158 -7.39 -4.32 16.48
C ALA A 158 -8.62 -3.78 15.75
N ALA A 159 -8.78 -4.10 14.47
CA ALA A 159 -9.85 -3.54 13.64
C ALA A 159 -10.18 -4.42 12.43
N TYR A 160 -11.32 -4.11 11.80
CA TYR A 160 -11.79 -4.75 10.58
C TYR A 160 -12.29 -3.72 9.57
N LYS A 161 -11.81 -3.77 8.33
CA LYS A 161 -12.24 -2.92 7.22
C LYS A 161 -13.10 -3.72 6.24
N ILE A 162 -14.24 -3.16 5.88
CA ILE A 162 -15.22 -3.75 4.98
C ILE A 162 -14.99 -3.20 3.57
N HIS A 163 -14.79 -4.10 2.58
CA HIS A 163 -15.02 -3.80 1.16
C HIS A 163 -16.41 -4.29 0.79
N PRO A 164 -17.41 -3.41 0.65
CA PRO A 164 -18.81 -3.79 0.51
C PRO A 164 -19.16 -4.19 -0.92
N PRO A 165 -20.36 -4.76 -1.18
CA PRO A 165 -20.84 -5.10 -2.53
C PRO A 165 -20.98 -3.94 -3.51
N GLN A 166 -20.75 -2.69 -3.07
CA GLN A 166 -20.83 -1.45 -3.86
C GLN A 166 -22.23 -1.15 -4.41
N ARG A 167 -23.22 -1.48 -3.63
CA ARG A 167 -24.63 -1.11 -3.78
C ARG A 167 -25.10 -0.49 -2.48
N TRP A 168 -25.16 0.82 -2.38
CA TRP A 168 -25.29 1.58 -1.14
C TRP A 168 -26.32 1.04 -0.13
N ARG A 169 -27.48 0.50 -0.61
CA ARG A 169 -28.51 -0.09 0.27
C ARG A 169 -28.08 -1.44 0.88
N ASP A 170 -27.37 -2.24 0.12
CA ASP A 170 -26.86 -3.54 0.59
C ASP A 170 -25.62 -3.31 1.46
N ASP A 171 -24.82 -2.30 1.11
CA ASP A 171 -23.61 -1.92 1.87
C ASP A 171 -23.96 -1.48 3.29
N ILE A 172 -25.03 -0.69 3.48
CA ILE A 172 -25.54 -0.33 4.81
C ILE A 172 -25.93 -1.59 5.61
N LYS A 173 -26.64 -2.56 4.97
CA LYS A 173 -27.01 -3.83 5.64
C LYS A 173 -25.78 -4.65 6.05
N VAL A 174 -24.73 -4.68 5.22
CA VAL A 174 -23.45 -5.32 5.58
C VAL A 174 -22.84 -4.63 6.80
N CYS A 175 -22.78 -3.30 6.82
CA CYS A 175 -22.27 -2.53 7.94
C CYS A 175 -23.07 -2.79 9.24
N GLU A 176 -24.41 -2.83 9.15
CA GLU A 176 -25.30 -3.18 10.29
C GLU A 176 -25.05 -4.60 10.81
N ALA A 177 -24.86 -5.57 9.88
CA ALA A 177 -24.61 -6.96 10.26
C ALA A 177 -23.26 -7.12 10.99
N VAL A 178 -22.20 -6.49 10.47
CA VAL A 178 -20.88 -6.49 11.08
C VAL A 178 -20.92 -5.80 12.45
N ARG A 179 -21.45 -4.57 12.54
CA ARG A 179 -21.53 -3.83 13.80
C ARG A 179 -22.30 -4.58 14.87
N ARG A 180 -23.44 -5.19 14.51
CA ARG A 180 -24.23 -6.03 15.42
C ARG A 180 -23.46 -7.25 15.94
N ALA A 181 -22.62 -7.85 15.09
CA ALA A 181 -21.84 -9.02 15.45
C ALA A 181 -20.68 -8.68 16.40
N VAL A 182 -19.90 -7.66 16.08
CA VAL A 182 -18.67 -7.34 16.84
C VAL A 182 -18.91 -6.42 18.05
N GLY A 183 -20.10 -5.83 18.19
CA GLY A 183 -20.43 -4.87 19.26
C GLY A 183 -19.90 -3.47 18.99
N ASP A 184 -20.17 -2.52 19.90
CA ASP A 184 -19.92 -1.10 19.67
C ASP A 184 -18.45 -0.71 19.88
N ASP A 185 -17.69 -1.46 20.69
CA ASP A 185 -16.31 -1.13 21.06
C ASP A 185 -15.26 -1.57 20.04
N TYR A 186 -15.61 -2.44 19.08
CA TYR A 186 -14.65 -2.91 18.09
C TYR A 186 -14.50 -1.90 16.94
N THR A 187 -13.26 -1.60 16.57
CA THR A 187 -12.98 -0.66 15.49
C THR A 187 -13.37 -1.25 14.13
N VAL A 188 -14.32 -0.63 13.44
CA VAL A 188 -14.78 -1.03 12.10
C VAL A 188 -14.63 0.16 11.15
N MET A 189 -14.20 -0.11 9.93
CA MET A 189 -13.96 0.86 8.87
C MET A 189 -14.69 0.43 7.60
N LEU A 190 -15.03 1.39 6.74
CA LEU A 190 -15.64 1.11 5.43
C LEU A 190 -14.79 1.68 4.33
N ASP A 191 -14.45 0.84 3.34
CA ASP A 191 -13.80 1.23 2.10
C ASP A 191 -14.73 0.95 0.92
N SER A 192 -15.21 2.01 0.30
CA SER A 192 -16.19 1.93 -0.80
C SER A 192 -15.54 1.86 -2.18
N THR A 193 -14.22 1.95 -2.27
CA THR A 193 -13.45 1.83 -3.54
C THR A 193 -14.11 2.63 -4.68
N TRP A 194 -14.32 3.94 -4.44
CA TRP A 194 -14.80 4.96 -5.42
C TRP A 194 -16.19 4.69 -6.05
N SER A 195 -17.08 3.96 -5.36
CA SER A 195 -18.26 3.36 -5.99
C SER A 195 -19.46 4.29 -6.08
N TYR A 196 -19.54 5.32 -5.25
CA TYR A 196 -20.79 6.06 -5.08
C TYR A 196 -20.81 7.39 -5.82
N ARG A 197 -22.05 7.82 -6.15
CA ARG A 197 -22.37 9.21 -6.40
C ARG A 197 -22.54 9.94 -5.07
N TYR A 198 -22.50 11.27 -5.11
CA TYR A 198 -22.55 12.11 -3.91
C TYR A 198 -23.70 11.76 -2.96
N GLU A 199 -24.93 11.63 -3.50
CA GLU A 199 -26.12 11.35 -2.68
C GLU A 199 -26.09 9.96 -2.03
N GLU A 200 -25.50 8.99 -2.70
CA GLU A 200 -25.29 7.63 -2.19
C GLU A 200 -24.22 7.63 -1.11
N ALA A 201 -23.09 8.28 -1.37
CA ALA A 201 -22.01 8.45 -0.41
C ALA A 201 -22.48 9.15 0.87
N LEU A 202 -23.30 10.20 0.74
CA LEU A 202 -23.88 10.88 1.91
C LEU A 202 -24.79 9.96 2.73
N ARG A 203 -25.64 9.15 2.08
CA ARG A 203 -26.55 8.22 2.79
C ARG A 203 -25.76 7.13 3.54
N VAL A 204 -24.77 6.55 2.88
CA VAL A 204 -23.89 5.55 3.52
C VAL A 204 -23.11 6.19 4.66
N GLY A 205 -22.52 7.35 4.42
CA GLY A 205 -21.73 8.07 5.43
C GLY A 205 -22.54 8.38 6.70
N LEU A 206 -23.77 8.88 6.57
CA LEU A 206 -24.65 9.14 7.72
C LEU A 206 -25.00 7.83 8.48
N ALA A 207 -25.26 6.75 7.76
CA ALA A 207 -25.58 5.47 8.40
C ALA A 207 -24.39 4.89 9.19
N ILE A 208 -23.18 4.90 8.61
CA ILE A 208 -21.98 4.36 9.31
C ILE A 208 -21.49 5.29 10.43
N GLU A 209 -21.76 6.58 10.33
CA GLU A 209 -21.52 7.55 11.41
C GLU A 209 -22.38 7.22 12.64
N GLU A 210 -23.69 6.96 12.46
CA GLU A 210 -24.59 6.50 13.52
C GLU A 210 -24.15 5.16 14.15
N MET A 211 -23.52 4.28 13.36
CA MET A 211 -22.97 3.00 13.80
C MET A 211 -21.58 3.14 14.45
N GLY A 212 -21.00 4.32 14.58
CA GLY A 212 -19.70 4.55 15.19
C GLY A 212 -18.52 3.93 14.42
N PHE A 213 -18.53 3.96 13.10
CA PHE A 213 -17.40 3.54 12.30
C PHE A 213 -16.23 4.52 12.47
N TYR A 214 -15.02 4.01 12.32
CA TYR A 214 -13.80 4.78 12.60
C TYR A 214 -13.44 5.72 11.45
N TRP A 215 -13.46 5.24 10.20
CA TRP A 215 -13.33 6.08 9.00
C TRP A 215 -14.20 5.59 7.84
N TYR A 216 -14.41 6.51 6.90
CA TYR A 216 -15.06 6.26 5.63
C TYR A 216 -14.06 6.48 4.49
N GLU A 217 -13.60 5.39 3.86
CA GLU A 217 -12.56 5.38 2.85
C GLU A 217 -13.13 5.40 1.43
N ASP A 218 -12.55 6.25 0.60
CA ASP A 218 -12.75 6.37 -0.85
C ASP A 218 -14.21 6.25 -1.32
N PRO A 219 -15.16 7.04 -0.74
CA PRO A 219 -16.57 6.96 -1.11
C PRO A 219 -16.89 7.42 -2.54
N LEU A 220 -16.10 8.36 -3.07
CA LEU A 220 -16.34 9.02 -4.36
C LEU A 220 -15.14 8.81 -5.29
N ALA A 221 -15.32 9.06 -6.60
CA ALA A 221 -14.22 9.03 -7.56
C ALA A 221 -13.07 9.95 -7.12
N GLU A 222 -11.84 9.49 -7.28
CA GLU A 222 -10.63 10.17 -6.81
C GLU A 222 -10.43 11.59 -7.38
N GLN A 223 -10.97 11.87 -8.56
CA GLN A 223 -10.87 13.19 -9.18
C GLN A 223 -11.96 14.15 -8.69
N ASP A 224 -12.92 13.68 -7.92
CA ASP A 224 -14.10 14.45 -7.51
C ASP A 224 -13.91 15.22 -6.20
N ILE A 225 -12.79 15.92 -6.08
CA ILE A 225 -12.44 16.72 -4.89
C ILE A 225 -13.60 17.66 -4.48
N TYR A 226 -14.30 18.24 -5.44
CA TYR A 226 -15.44 19.12 -5.19
C TYR A 226 -16.51 18.44 -4.31
N ASN A 227 -16.91 17.23 -4.65
CA ASN A 227 -17.90 16.51 -3.86
C ASN A 227 -17.34 15.92 -2.56
N TYR A 228 -16.02 15.62 -2.48
CA TYR A 228 -15.37 15.31 -1.21
C TYR A 228 -15.46 16.48 -0.23
N VAL A 229 -15.14 17.69 -0.65
CA VAL A 229 -15.29 18.92 0.18
C VAL A 229 -16.73 19.06 0.66
N LYS A 230 -17.70 18.86 -0.22
CA LYS A 230 -19.13 18.93 0.10
C LYS A 230 -19.55 17.82 1.07
N LEU A 231 -19.03 16.60 0.91
CA LEU A 231 -19.29 15.47 1.79
C LEU A 231 -18.74 15.73 3.20
N LYS A 232 -17.49 16.22 3.30
CA LYS A 232 -16.85 16.64 4.55
C LYS A 232 -17.64 17.69 5.34
N GLN A 233 -18.38 18.58 4.68
CA GLN A 233 -19.23 19.58 5.35
C GLN A 233 -20.50 18.98 5.96
N LYS A 234 -20.85 17.73 5.61
CA LYS A 234 -22.08 17.05 6.04
C LYS A 234 -21.85 15.91 7.01
N LEU A 235 -20.68 15.31 7.00
CA LEU A 235 -20.34 14.18 7.84
C LEU A 235 -19.37 14.59 8.95
N GLN A 236 -19.49 13.93 10.11
CA GLN A 236 -18.55 14.05 11.23
C GLN A 236 -17.55 12.88 11.23
N ILE A 237 -17.91 11.72 10.67
CA ILE A 237 -16.99 10.59 10.52
C ILE A 237 -15.77 11.01 9.68
N PRO A 238 -14.53 10.68 10.11
CA PRO A 238 -13.34 10.96 9.34
C PRO A 238 -13.41 10.33 7.94
N ILE A 239 -13.08 11.11 6.91
CA ILE A 239 -12.91 10.63 5.54
C ILE A 239 -11.45 10.35 5.29
N LEU A 240 -11.14 9.15 4.83
CA LEU A 240 -9.84 8.71 4.34
C LEU A 240 -9.87 8.68 2.81
N ALA A 241 -8.89 9.28 2.16
CA ALA A 241 -8.78 9.29 0.70
C ALA A 241 -7.34 9.49 0.24
N THR A 242 -7.13 9.57 -1.07
CA THR A 242 -5.84 9.83 -1.73
C THR A 242 -4.99 8.60 -2.01
N GLU A 243 -5.60 7.40 -2.00
CA GLU A 243 -4.86 6.19 -2.36
C GLU A 243 -4.27 6.28 -3.77
N TYR A 244 -5.09 6.63 -4.74
CA TYR A 244 -4.73 6.59 -6.14
C TYR A 244 -4.57 7.91 -6.88
N PRO A 245 -4.92 9.13 -6.46
CA PRO A 245 -4.67 10.26 -7.34
C PRO A 245 -3.29 10.14 -7.95
N ILE A 246 -3.24 9.92 -9.28
CA ILE A 246 -1.98 9.68 -10.00
C ILE A 246 -1.12 10.92 -9.84
N GLY A 247 0.07 10.76 -9.27
CA GLY A 247 1.00 11.84 -9.04
C GLY A 247 1.89 11.60 -7.83
N GLY A 248 2.92 12.44 -7.71
CA GLY A 248 3.83 12.43 -6.57
C GLY A 248 3.29 13.24 -5.40
N LEU A 249 4.21 13.88 -4.69
CA LEU A 249 3.89 14.68 -3.50
C LEU A 249 2.87 15.80 -3.77
N ASP A 250 2.96 16.42 -4.93
CA ASP A 250 2.07 17.52 -5.35
C ASP A 250 0.61 17.09 -5.53
N SER A 251 0.34 15.82 -5.73
CA SER A 251 -1.03 15.30 -5.84
C SER A 251 -1.85 15.44 -4.55
N TYR A 252 -1.20 15.55 -3.39
CA TYR A 252 -1.86 15.72 -2.09
C TYR A 252 -2.28 17.16 -1.78
N ILE A 253 -1.68 18.16 -2.45
CA ILE A 253 -1.87 19.58 -2.12
C ILE A 253 -3.36 19.99 -2.16
N PRO A 254 -4.12 19.75 -3.26
CA PRO A 254 -5.51 20.18 -3.30
C PRO A 254 -6.39 19.49 -2.23
N TRP A 255 -6.11 18.25 -1.87
CA TRP A 255 -6.83 17.52 -0.84
C TRP A 255 -6.68 18.17 0.54
N ILE A 256 -5.49 18.68 0.83
CA ILE A 256 -5.17 19.37 2.09
C ILE A 256 -5.73 20.79 2.07
N THR A 257 -5.45 21.57 1.02
CA THR A 257 -5.81 22.99 0.96
C THR A 257 -7.31 23.21 0.89
N GLU A 258 -8.04 22.36 0.19
CA GLU A 258 -9.50 22.40 0.10
C GLU A 258 -10.20 21.70 1.28
N ARG A 259 -9.43 21.04 2.16
CA ARG A 259 -9.97 20.23 3.26
C ARG A 259 -10.94 19.14 2.79
N ALA A 260 -10.56 18.45 1.73
CA ALA A 260 -11.39 17.44 1.10
C ALA A 260 -11.42 16.10 1.87
N THR A 261 -10.45 15.88 2.75
CA THR A 261 -10.31 14.64 3.54
C THR A 261 -9.75 14.95 4.93
N ASP A 262 -9.88 14.01 5.88
CA ASP A 262 -9.31 14.09 7.23
C ASP A 262 -8.00 13.33 7.34
N PHE A 263 -7.91 12.16 6.69
CA PHE A 263 -6.74 11.33 6.65
C PHE A 263 -6.26 11.19 5.21
N LEU A 264 -4.96 11.28 5.00
CA LEU A 264 -4.35 10.99 3.72
C LEU A 264 -3.93 9.52 3.65
N ARG A 265 -3.90 8.99 2.44
CA ARG A 265 -3.49 7.60 2.16
C ARG A 265 -2.46 7.54 1.04
N GLY A 266 -1.64 6.52 1.03
CA GLY A 266 -0.69 6.25 -0.04
C GLY A 266 0.06 4.94 0.17
N ASP A 267 0.75 4.51 -0.88
CA ASP A 267 1.48 3.25 -0.95
C ASP A 267 2.78 3.48 -1.70
N VAL A 268 3.87 2.89 -1.24
CA VAL A 268 5.18 3.01 -1.89
C VAL A 268 5.15 2.58 -3.36
N ALA A 269 4.25 1.64 -3.74
CA ALA A 269 4.09 1.20 -5.11
C ALA A 269 3.42 2.26 -6.00
N VAL A 270 2.30 2.84 -5.53
CA VAL A 270 1.46 3.72 -6.36
C VAL A 270 1.80 5.21 -6.23
N LYS A 271 2.68 5.57 -5.30
CA LYS A 271 3.13 6.97 -5.07
C LYS A 271 4.62 7.20 -5.32
N GLY A 272 5.32 6.24 -5.94
CA GLY A 272 6.71 6.42 -6.37
C GLY A 272 7.76 6.24 -5.28
N GLY A 273 7.52 5.34 -4.33
CA GLY A 273 8.50 4.85 -3.38
C GLY A 273 8.48 5.49 -2.00
N ILE A 274 9.40 5.03 -1.17
CA ILE A 274 9.57 5.46 0.23
C ILE A 274 9.81 6.97 0.32
N THR A 275 10.65 7.52 -0.57
CA THR A 275 11.01 8.96 -0.56
C THR A 275 9.77 9.85 -0.68
N THR A 276 8.85 9.52 -1.59
CA THR A 276 7.62 10.30 -1.80
C THR A 276 6.66 10.15 -0.63
N ILE A 277 6.45 8.92 -0.15
CA ILE A 277 5.51 8.62 0.94
C ILE A 277 5.96 9.28 2.25
N LEU A 278 7.25 9.28 2.58
CA LEU A 278 7.75 9.99 3.75
C LEU A 278 7.45 11.50 3.70
N LYS A 279 7.65 12.13 2.54
CA LYS A 279 7.32 13.55 2.36
C LYS A 279 5.82 13.81 2.49
N ALA A 280 4.98 12.92 1.96
CA ALA A 280 3.53 13.03 2.08
C ALA A 280 3.07 12.87 3.53
N ALA A 281 3.63 11.91 4.26
CA ALA A 281 3.33 11.69 5.68
C ALA A 281 3.75 12.89 6.56
N HIS A 282 4.94 13.46 6.33
CA HIS A 282 5.39 14.65 7.04
C HIS A 282 4.59 15.89 6.66
N LEU A 283 4.15 16.01 5.41
CA LEU A 283 3.23 17.05 4.96
C LEU A 283 1.88 16.93 5.71
N ALA A 284 1.31 15.74 5.77
CA ALA A 284 0.10 15.46 6.54
C ALA A 284 0.28 15.82 8.03
N GLU A 285 1.39 15.40 8.64
CA GLU A 285 1.73 15.71 10.04
C GLU A 285 1.77 17.22 10.30
N ALA A 286 2.34 18.00 9.38
CA ALA A 286 2.39 19.45 9.50
C ALA A 286 0.99 20.11 9.54
N PHE A 287 0.01 19.48 8.87
CA PHE A 287 -1.40 19.86 8.89
C PHE A 287 -2.24 19.17 9.96
N ARG A 288 -1.62 18.40 10.87
CA ARG A 288 -2.30 17.64 11.92
C ARG A 288 -3.23 16.54 11.38
N MET A 289 -2.91 15.98 10.23
CA MET A 289 -3.65 14.91 9.58
C MET A 289 -2.92 13.57 9.77
N ASN A 290 -3.68 12.49 9.91
CA ASN A 290 -3.14 11.14 9.80
C ASN A 290 -2.75 10.80 8.35
N PHE A 291 -1.81 9.89 8.22
CA PHE A 291 -1.38 9.30 6.97
C PHE A 291 -1.38 7.79 7.11
N GLU A 292 -2.40 7.11 6.60
CA GLU A 292 -2.52 5.66 6.66
C GLU A 292 -1.97 5.01 5.39
N THR A 293 -1.09 4.02 5.55
CA THR A 293 -0.52 3.36 4.38
C THR A 293 -1.50 2.34 3.79
N HIS A 294 -1.63 2.35 2.47
CA HIS A 294 -2.32 1.29 1.71
C HIS A 294 -1.38 0.09 1.52
N HIS A 295 -1.95 -1.11 1.56
CA HIS A 295 -1.27 -2.35 1.21
C HIS A 295 -2.08 -3.12 0.14
N GLY A 296 -1.44 -4.07 -0.54
CA GLY A 296 -2.08 -4.85 -1.60
C GLY A 296 -1.24 -4.95 -2.87
N GLY A 297 0.00 -4.49 -2.82
CA GLY A 297 0.95 -4.60 -3.94
C GLY A 297 1.61 -5.98 -4.01
N ASN A 298 2.68 -6.15 -3.27
CA ASN A 298 3.44 -7.39 -3.15
C ASN A 298 4.22 -7.41 -1.82
N SER A 299 4.81 -8.54 -1.49
CA SER A 299 5.54 -8.75 -0.24
C SER A 299 6.60 -7.69 0.06
N LEU A 300 7.48 -7.33 -0.87
CA LEU A 300 8.52 -6.31 -0.63
C LEU A 300 7.96 -4.90 -0.49
N ASN A 301 6.83 -4.59 -1.16
CA ASN A 301 6.12 -3.33 -0.95
C ASN A 301 5.53 -3.25 0.45
N ASN A 302 5.02 -4.36 0.99
CA ASN A 302 4.52 -4.43 2.37
C ASN A 302 5.65 -4.17 3.38
N PHE A 303 6.84 -4.74 3.17
CA PHE A 303 8.03 -4.42 3.97
C PHE A 303 8.43 -2.95 3.86
N ALA A 304 8.42 -2.38 2.65
CA ALA A 304 8.77 -0.98 2.44
C ALA A 304 7.76 -0.02 3.11
N ASN A 305 6.46 -0.29 3.01
CA ASN A 305 5.41 0.43 3.74
C ASN A 305 5.60 0.28 5.27
N LEU A 306 5.91 -0.92 5.75
CA LEU A 306 6.16 -1.16 7.17
C LEU A 306 7.32 -0.30 7.70
N HIS A 307 8.40 -0.14 6.93
CA HIS A 307 9.47 0.78 7.32
C HIS A 307 9.00 2.23 7.44
N VAL A 308 8.14 2.69 6.54
CA VAL A 308 7.53 4.02 6.64
C VAL A 308 6.67 4.13 7.90
N ILE A 309 5.77 3.17 8.14
CA ILE A 309 4.91 3.10 9.33
C ILE A 309 5.74 3.17 10.63
N MET A 310 6.86 2.45 10.70
CA MET A 310 7.71 2.46 11.87
C MET A 310 8.44 3.80 12.10
N ALA A 311 8.52 4.64 11.07
CA ALA A 311 9.25 5.92 11.11
C ALA A 311 8.35 7.16 11.24
N ILE A 312 7.07 7.10 10.89
CA ILE A 312 6.14 8.23 10.97
C ILE A 312 5.28 8.17 12.23
N ARG A 313 4.85 9.34 12.76
CA ARG A 313 4.04 9.39 14.00
C ARG A 313 2.54 9.32 13.73
N ASN A 314 2.11 9.82 12.60
CA ASN A 314 0.72 10.07 12.24
C ASN A 314 0.10 8.91 11.46
N THR A 315 0.28 7.67 11.93
CA THR A 315 -0.36 6.46 11.43
C THR A 315 -0.71 5.53 12.60
N GLU A 316 -1.78 4.77 12.48
CA GLU A 316 -2.32 3.97 13.58
C GLU A 316 -2.31 2.48 13.29
N PHE A 317 -2.33 2.08 12.00
CA PHE A 317 -2.52 0.68 11.65
C PHE A 317 -1.58 0.21 10.53
N PHE A 318 -1.43 -1.12 10.49
CA PHE A 318 -0.91 -1.86 9.34
C PHE A 318 -2.08 -2.60 8.69
N GLU A 319 -2.31 -2.37 7.41
CA GLU A 319 -3.34 -3.07 6.65
C GLU A 319 -2.91 -4.47 6.25
N VAL A 320 -3.78 -5.45 6.49
CA VAL A 320 -3.64 -6.80 5.93
C VAL A 320 -4.80 -7.08 5.00
N LEU A 321 -4.55 -6.98 3.70
CA LEU A 321 -5.54 -7.28 2.68
C LEU A 321 -5.79 -8.80 2.61
N LEU A 322 -7.04 -9.21 2.67
CA LEU A 322 -7.45 -10.62 2.67
C LEU A 322 -7.91 -11.08 1.27
N PRO A 323 -7.69 -12.33 0.91
CA PRO A 323 -6.83 -13.29 1.60
C PRO A 323 -5.35 -12.99 1.40
N ASP A 324 -4.52 -13.29 2.39
CA ASP A 324 -3.07 -13.02 2.39
C ASP A 324 -2.35 -13.46 1.11
N ALA A 325 -2.74 -14.60 0.53
CA ALA A 325 -2.17 -15.14 -0.70
C ALA A 325 -2.30 -14.21 -1.93
N MET A 326 -3.09 -13.15 -1.84
CA MET A 326 -3.22 -12.14 -2.89
C MET A 326 -2.03 -11.18 -2.99
N GLN A 327 -1.24 -11.05 -1.93
CA GLN A 327 -0.16 -10.08 -1.84
C GLN A 327 1.14 -10.65 -1.28
N LYS A 328 1.15 -11.91 -0.81
CA LYS A 328 2.31 -12.57 -0.21
C LYS A 328 2.87 -13.63 -1.15
N TYR A 329 3.98 -13.31 -1.81
CA TYR A 329 4.68 -14.22 -2.71
C TYR A 329 6.13 -13.80 -2.93
N GLY A 330 7.03 -14.77 -3.05
CA GLY A 330 8.44 -14.55 -3.41
C GLY A 330 9.37 -14.30 -2.23
N LEU A 331 8.87 -14.39 -0.98
CA LEU A 331 9.69 -14.37 0.24
C LEU A 331 9.65 -15.73 0.93
N ALA A 332 10.73 -16.09 1.62
CA ALA A 332 10.79 -17.28 2.48
C ALA A 332 10.00 -17.06 3.79
N GLN A 333 10.03 -15.82 4.29
CA GLN A 333 9.19 -15.37 5.41
C GLN A 333 8.61 -14.00 5.09
N ASP A 334 7.29 -13.87 5.22
CA ASP A 334 6.57 -12.63 4.96
C ASP A 334 6.17 -11.91 6.26
N VAL A 335 5.68 -10.67 6.12
CA VAL A 335 5.12 -9.92 7.24
C VAL A 335 3.99 -10.73 7.87
N ALA A 336 4.05 -10.92 9.18
CA ALA A 336 3.07 -11.66 9.96
C ALA A 336 2.50 -10.80 11.09
N VAL A 337 1.22 -11.02 11.38
CA VAL A 337 0.55 -10.48 12.57
C VAL A 337 0.76 -11.47 13.71
N ASP A 338 1.19 -10.99 14.87
CA ASP A 338 1.36 -11.84 16.04
C ASP A 338 0.01 -12.17 16.71
N ARG A 339 0.04 -13.02 17.72
CA ARG A 339 -1.16 -13.46 18.46
C ARG A 339 -1.89 -12.32 19.20
N ASP A 340 -1.24 -11.18 19.39
CA ASP A 340 -1.77 -10.00 20.07
C ASP A 340 -2.22 -8.91 19.06
N GLY A 341 -2.24 -9.24 17.76
CA GLY A 341 -2.74 -8.38 16.69
C GLY A 341 -1.73 -7.33 16.19
N PHE A 342 -0.42 -7.51 16.45
CA PHE A 342 0.61 -6.56 16.06
C PHE A 342 1.52 -7.07 14.94
N VAL A 343 2.01 -6.14 14.13
CA VAL A 343 3.11 -6.33 13.18
C VAL A 343 4.36 -5.66 13.75
N HIS A 344 5.49 -6.38 13.73
CA HIS A 344 6.76 -5.93 14.30
C HIS A 344 7.69 -5.31 13.25
N ALA A 345 8.52 -4.37 13.71
CA ALA A 345 9.53 -3.71 12.88
C ALA A 345 10.54 -4.72 12.33
N PRO A 346 10.92 -4.63 11.04
CA PRO A 346 12.01 -5.43 10.48
C PRO A 346 13.33 -5.13 11.18
N THR A 347 14.15 -6.15 11.42
CA THR A 347 15.41 -6.02 12.17
C THR A 347 16.66 -6.11 11.30
N GLY A 348 16.56 -6.70 10.10
CA GLY A 348 17.70 -6.85 9.18
C GLY A 348 18.06 -5.56 8.45
N PRO A 349 19.32 -5.41 7.97
CA PRO A 349 19.74 -4.25 7.19
C PRO A 349 18.92 -4.10 5.88
N GLY A 350 18.72 -2.86 5.46
CA GLY A 350 17.90 -2.55 4.29
C GLY A 350 16.43 -2.83 4.56
N LEU A 351 15.75 -3.50 3.64
CA LEU A 351 14.37 -3.98 3.82
C LEU A 351 14.26 -5.06 4.91
N GLY A 352 15.36 -5.80 5.20
CA GLY A 352 15.33 -6.87 6.18
C GLY A 352 14.43 -8.05 5.82
N ALA A 353 14.02 -8.15 4.55
CA ALA A 353 13.16 -9.22 4.04
C ALA A 353 14.01 -10.41 3.55
N ASP A 354 13.49 -11.61 3.76
CA ASP A 354 14.11 -12.86 3.31
C ASP A 354 13.56 -13.28 1.94
N ILE A 355 14.26 -12.86 0.88
CA ILE A 355 13.85 -13.13 -0.52
C ILE A 355 14.12 -14.59 -0.86
N ASP A 356 13.10 -15.30 -1.36
CA ASP A 356 13.23 -16.68 -1.83
C ASP A 356 13.84 -16.74 -3.25
N PHE A 357 15.16 -16.56 -3.33
CA PHE A 357 15.90 -16.62 -4.60
C PHE A 357 15.77 -17.99 -5.29
N ALA A 358 15.56 -19.07 -4.55
CA ALA A 358 15.39 -20.41 -5.11
C ALA A 358 14.05 -20.54 -5.82
N LEU A 359 12.97 -20.04 -5.22
CA LEU A 359 11.65 -19.95 -5.85
C LEU A 359 11.71 -19.07 -7.11
N ILE A 360 12.33 -17.90 -7.01
CA ILE A 360 12.44 -16.95 -8.13
C ILE A 360 13.19 -17.57 -9.30
N GLU A 361 14.32 -18.24 -9.06
CA GLU A 361 15.06 -18.94 -10.11
C GLU A 361 14.26 -20.09 -10.73
N LYS A 362 13.55 -20.87 -9.90
CA LYS A 362 12.68 -21.97 -10.36
C LYS A 362 11.52 -21.47 -11.23
N LYS A 363 10.96 -20.30 -10.91
CA LYS A 363 9.79 -19.70 -11.58
C LYS A 363 10.16 -18.64 -12.62
N LYS A 364 11.44 -18.48 -12.90
CA LYS A 364 11.96 -17.47 -13.81
C LYS A 364 11.37 -17.58 -15.21
N ILE A 365 10.88 -16.46 -15.73
CA ILE A 365 10.34 -16.30 -17.08
C ILE A 365 11.40 -15.67 -17.99
N ALA A 366 11.98 -14.56 -17.55
CA ALA A 366 12.95 -13.78 -18.31
C ALA A 366 13.82 -12.89 -17.39
N VAL A 367 14.95 -12.43 -17.90
CA VAL A 367 15.76 -11.37 -17.29
C VAL A 367 15.81 -10.21 -18.26
N LEU A 368 15.35 -9.04 -17.83
CA LEU A 368 15.42 -7.79 -18.57
C LEU A 368 16.66 -7.01 -18.08
N THR A 369 17.51 -6.57 -19.03
CA THR A 369 18.79 -5.89 -18.72
C THR A 369 18.99 -4.62 -19.54
#